data_e15e80c96f11fedf9804518e62882523
#
_entry.id   e15e80c96f11fedf9804518e62882523
#
_cell.length_a   1.000
_cell.length_b   1.000
_cell.length_c   1.000
_cell.angle_alpha   90.00
_cell.angle_beta   90.00
_cell.angle_gamma   90.00
#
_symmetry.space_group_name_H-M   'P 1'
#
loop_
_entity.id
_entity.type
_entity.pdbx_description
1 polymer ?
#
loop_
_entity_poly.entity_id
_entity_poly.type
_entity_poly.pdbx_seq_one_letter_code
_entity_poly.pdbx_strand_id
1 'polypeptide(L)'
;MQTLVDEETGPFISDAIHYGLMRYKNEFGHRDLGYPFLDLYSEYSQREVGMMANYRNTHSSFRGSTLQNELGGAHYFLFIDLHKDEDIEESINYKDKFVNQKQFQWESPNSTKVDSDRGRDLAQNKVNGKTIHLFVRKYKTVNNVTQRYTYIGRANAISYRNEKPIEIQYQLENKMPIDLYQEFEPEKLVF
;
A
#
# COMPACT_ATOMS: atom_id res chain seq x y z
N MET A 1 -7.23 -11.54 29.50
CA MET A 1 -8.30 -11.99 28.59
C MET A 1 -8.49 -13.47 28.87
N GLN A 2 -9.40 -13.79 29.78
CA GLN A 2 -9.69 -15.16 30.18
C GLN A 2 -10.46 -15.85 29.05
N THR A 3 -9.99 -17.00 28.64
CA THR A 3 -10.48 -17.77 27.50
C THR A 3 -11.92 -18.23 27.75
N LEU A 4 -12.84 -17.78 26.91
CA LEU A 4 -14.22 -18.28 26.79
C LEU A 4 -14.28 -19.65 26.06
N VAL A 5 -13.21 -20.42 26.14
CA VAL A 5 -13.12 -21.73 25.50
C VAL A 5 -13.27 -22.76 26.60
N ASP A 6 -14.43 -23.41 26.63
CA ASP A 6 -14.66 -24.53 27.55
C ASP A 6 -13.90 -25.80 27.12
N GLU A 7 -13.83 -26.79 28.02
CA GLU A 7 -13.12 -28.04 27.76
C GLU A 7 -13.70 -28.86 26.59
N GLU A 8 -14.96 -28.65 26.27
CA GLU A 8 -15.69 -29.39 25.24
C GLU A 8 -15.49 -28.78 23.84
N THR A 9 -15.51 -27.44 23.72
CA THR A 9 -15.35 -26.73 22.44
C THR A 9 -13.90 -26.37 22.11
N GLY A 10 -13.03 -26.32 23.12
CA GLY A 10 -11.60 -25.97 22.98
C GLY A 10 -10.86 -26.75 21.90
N PRO A 11 -10.96 -28.08 21.86
CA PRO A 11 -10.30 -28.89 20.85
C PRO A 11 -10.75 -28.54 19.42
N PHE A 12 -12.04 -28.35 19.19
CA PHE A 12 -12.57 -28.01 17.88
C PHE A 12 -12.10 -26.64 17.38
N ILE A 13 -12.04 -25.64 18.28
CA ILE A 13 -11.54 -24.30 17.97
C ILE A 13 -10.04 -24.38 17.64
N SER A 14 -9.29 -25.14 18.43
CA SER A 14 -7.85 -25.37 18.20
C SER A 14 -7.60 -26.00 16.83
N ASP A 15 -8.36 -27.04 16.49
CA ASP A 15 -8.25 -27.72 15.19
C ASP A 15 -8.60 -26.82 14.02
N ALA A 16 -9.67 -26.01 14.15
CA ALA A 16 -10.06 -25.06 13.14
C ALA A 16 -8.98 -23.98 12.89
N ILE A 17 -8.38 -23.46 13.99
CA ILE A 17 -7.28 -22.50 13.90
C ILE A 17 -6.05 -23.17 13.27
N HIS A 18 -5.68 -24.36 13.72
CA HIS A 18 -4.54 -25.10 13.19
C HIS A 18 -4.71 -25.39 11.69
N TYR A 19 -5.88 -25.85 11.28
CA TYR A 19 -6.20 -26.09 9.88
C TYR A 19 -6.13 -24.81 9.05
N GLY A 20 -6.67 -23.70 9.57
CA GLY A 20 -6.59 -22.39 8.92
C GLY A 20 -5.16 -21.92 8.73
N LEU A 21 -4.33 -22.05 9.77
CA LEU A 21 -2.90 -21.70 9.71
C LEU A 21 -2.12 -22.61 8.75
N MET A 22 -2.42 -23.91 8.72
CA MET A 22 -1.80 -24.84 7.77
C MET A 22 -2.18 -24.50 6.33
N ARG A 23 -3.45 -24.24 6.06
CA ARG A 23 -3.89 -23.79 4.74
C ARG A 23 -3.23 -22.49 4.32
N TYR A 24 -3.21 -21.49 5.21
CA TYR A 24 -2.55 -20.22 4.94
C TYR A 24 -1.05 -20.42 4.62
N LYS A 25 -0.35 -21.23 5.41
CA LYS A 25 1.06 -21.53 5.17
C LYS A 25 1.29 -22.22 3.82
N ASN A 26 0.43 -23.17 3.45
CA ASN A 26 0.54 -23.87 2.17
C ASN A 26 0.23 -22.99 0.97
N GLU A 27 -0.73 -22.07 1.11
CA GLU A 27 -1.19 -21.21 0.04
C GLU A 27 -0.30 -19.95 -0.13
N PHE A 28 0.13 -19.35 0.96
CA PHE A 28 0.84 -18.06 0.97
C PHE A 28 2.24 -18.11 1.58
N GLY A 29 2.61 -19.15 2.31
CA GLY A 29 3.84 -19.20 3.11
C GLY A 29 5.14 -19.18 2.29
N HIS A 30 5.07 -19.34 0.98
CA HIS A 30 6.18 -19.24 0.03
C HIS A 30 6.29 -17.86 -0.62
N ARG A 31 5.35 -16.97 -0.36
CA ARG A 31 5.31 -15.61 -0.91
C ARG A 31 5.91 -14.63 0.09
N ASP A 32 6.83 -13.79 -0.38
CA ASP A 32 7.27 -12.63 0.41
C ASP A 32 6.23 -11.52 0.26
N LEU A 33 5.24 -11.52 1.11
CA LEU A 33 4.16 -10.55 1.12
C LEU A 33 4.58 -9.20 1.70
N GLY A 34 5.79 -9.10 2.25
CA GLY A 34 6.33 -7.89 2.84
C GLY A 34 5.59 -7.36 4.07
N TYR A 35 4.34 -7.73 4.22
CA TYR A 35 3.47 -7.50 5.36
C TYR A 35 2.48 -8.66 5.46
N PRO A 36 2.20 -9.20 6.67
CA PRO A 36 1.30 -10.32 6.83
C PRO A 36 -0.06 -10.06 6.17
N PHE A 37 -0.56 -11.05 5.44
CA PHE A 37 -1.87 -11.06 4.78
C PHE A 37 -2.02 -10.18 3.53
N LEU A 38 -0.98 -9.52 3.06
CA LEU A 38 -0.98 -8.79 1.79
C LEU A 38 -0.33 -9.64 0.68
N ASP A 39 -1.09 -9.91 -0.35
CA ASP A 39 -0.63 -10.63 -1.54
C ASP A 39 -0.22 -9.64 -2.63
N LEU A 40 0.99 -9.78 -3.13
CA LEU A 40 1.56 -8.85 -4.13
C LEU A 40 0.70 -8.85 -5.40
N TYR A 41 0.38 -7.66 -5.89
CA TYR A 41 -0.47 -7.38 -7.05
C TYR A 41 -1.95 -7.76 -6.89
N SER A 42 -2.39 -8.15 -5.69
CA SER A 42 -3.80 -8.29 -5.38
C SER A 42 -4.46 -6.95 -5.04
N GLU A 43 -5.77 -6.90 -5.18
CA GLU A 43 -6.56 -5.70 -4.98
C GLU A 43 -7.17 -5.63 -3.58
N TYR A 44 -7.09 -4.46 -2.96
CA TYR A 44 -7.59 -4.19 -1.62
C TYR A 44 -8.33 -2.86 -1.53
N SER A 45 -9.37 -2.81 -0.71
CA SER A 45 -9.89 -1.54 -0.20
C SER A 45 -9.03 -1.03 0.95
N GLN A 46 -9.03 0.28 1.18
CA GLN A 46 -8.37 0.87 2.36
C GLN A 46 -8.88 0.25 3.67
N ARG A 47 -10.17 -0.10 3.72
CA ARG A 47 -10.78 -0.72 4.90
C ARG A 47 -10.18 -2.09 5.20
N GLU A 48 -10.05 -2.95 4.19
CA GLU A 48 -9.44 -4.28 4.35
C GLU A 48 -8.00 -4.17 4.83
N VAL A 49 -7.19 -3.29 4.20
CA VAL A 49 -5.82 -3.07 4.64
C VAL A 49 -5.75 -2.55 6.07
N GLY A 50 -6.62 -1.61 6.43
CA GLY A 50 -6.71 -1.10 7.80
C GLY A 50 -7.04 -2.19 8.82
N MET A 51 -7.97 -3.09 8.49
CA MET A 51 -8.31 -4.23 9.35
C MET A 51 -7.14 -5.20 9.49
N MET A 52 -6.49 -5.55 8.37
CA MET A 52 -5.31 -6.44 8.37
C MET A 52 -4.12 -5.82 9.11
N ALA A 53 -3.96 -4.51 9.04
CA ALA A 53 -2.94 -3.76 9.78
C ALA A 53 -3.30 -3.51 11.25
N ASN A 54 -4.39 -4.07 11.75
CA ASN A 54 -4.90 -3.85 13.11
C ASN A 54 -5.08 -2.36 13.47
N TYR A 55 -5.51 -1.56 12.49
CA TYR A 55 -5.72 -0.14 12.67
C TYR A 55 -6.97 0.12 13.50
N ARG A 56 -6.79 0.68 14.70
CA ARG A 56 -7.85 0.80 15.72
C ARG A 56 -8.74 2.03 15.59
N ASN A 57 -8.32 3.01 14.78
CA ASN A 57 -9.10 4.22 14.55
C ASN A 57 -10.20 3.99 13.49
N THR A 58 -11.02 5.00 13.26
CA THR A 58 -12.04 4.92 12.22
C THR A 58 -11.40 4.71 10.84
N HIS A 59 -11.99 3.86 10.03
CA HIS A 59 -11.47 3.54 8.68
C HIS A 59 -11.32 4.77 7.80
N SER A 60 -12.10 5.83 8.03
CA SER A 60 -12.00 7.09 7.30
C SER A 60 -10.67 7.84 7.51
N SER A 61 -9.96 7.55 8.61
CA SER A 61 -8.64 8.13 8.90
C SER A 61 -7.46 7.31 8.37
N PHE A 62 -7.69 6.04 7.99
CA PHE A 62 -6.68 5.17 7.36
C PHE A 62 -6.62 5.45 5.85
N ARG A 63 -5.99 6.56 5.49
CA ARG A 63 -5.88 7.02 4.09
C ARG A 63 -4.63 7.87 3.88
N GLY A 64 -4.28 8.06 2.61
CA GLY A 64 -3.09 8.82 2.24
C GLY A 64 -1.83 8.06 2.64
N SER A 65 -1.06 8.61 3.55
CA SER A 65 0.15 7.99 4.11
C SER A 65 -0.03 7.77 5.61
N THR A 66 -0.51 6.61 6.01
CA THR A 66 -0.77 6.26 7.40
C THR A 66 0.38 5.43 7.96
N LEU A 67 0.92 5.85 9.11
CA LEU A 67 1.90 5.10 9.86
C LEU A 67 1.20 4.12 10.81
N GLN A 68 1.67 2.88 10.81
CA GLN A 68 1.27 1.83 11.73
C GLN A 68 2.49 1.19 12.37
N ASN A 69 2.54 1.15 13.69
CA ASN A 69 3.68 0.66 14.47
C ASN A 69 3.48 -0.75 15.04
N GLU A 70 2.43 -1.45 14.63
CA GLU A 70 2.15 -2.80 15.10
C GLU A 70 2.86 -3.85 14.22
N LEU A 71 2.85 -5.11 14.67
CA LEU A 71 3.44 -6.26 13.97
C LEU A 71 4.96 -6.19 13.73
N GLY A 72 5.68 -5.65 14.71
CA GLY A 72 7.15 -5.74 14.75
C GLY A 72 7.89 -4.69 13.95
N GLY A 73 7.24 -3.62 13.50
CA GLY A 73 7.89 -2.56 12.76
C GLY A 73 7.04 -1.31 12.57
N ALA A 74 7.63 -0.29 12.02
CA ALA A 74 6.95 0.94 11.65
C ALA A 74 6.66 0.91 10.13
N HIS A 75 5.40 0.79 9.78
CA HIS A 75 4.92 0.61 8.42
C HIS A 75 4.11 1.82 7.95
N TYR A 76 4.47 2.39 6.82
CA TYR A 76 3.68 3.40 6.11
C TYR A 76 2.89 2.73 4.98
N PHE A 77 1.60 2.98 4.93
CA PHE A 77 0.70 2.55 3.86
C PHE A 77 0.34 3.76 3.02
N LEU A 78 0.82 3.80 1.77
CA LEU A 78 0.57 4.88 0.83
C LEU A 78 -0.52 4.46 -0.15
N PHE A 79 -1.67 5.14 -0.11
CA PHE A 79 -2.79 4.94 -1.03
C PHE A 79 -2.80 6.07 -2.06
N ILE A 80 -2.57 5.72 -3.30
CA ILE A 80 -2.27 6.65 -4.38
C ILE A 80 -3.29 6.48 -5.52
N ASP A 81 -3.96 7.59 -5.84
CA ASP A 81 -4.84 7.69 -7.00
C ASP A 81 -4.06 8.36 -8.13
N LEU A 82 -3.76 7.63 -9.22
CA LEU A 82 -3.05 8.21 -10.36
C LEU A 82 -3.92 9.25 -11.07
N HIS A 83 -5.23 8.97 -11.18
CA HIS A 83 -6.22 9.90 -11.73
C HIS A 83 -7.42 9.99 -10.79
N LYS A 84 -8.06 11.14 -10.73
CA LYS A 84 -9.21 11.33 -9.83
C LYS A 84 -10.46 10.65 -10.36
N ASP A 85 -10.80 10.90 -11.62
CA ASP A 85 -11.98 10.37 -12.29
C ASP A 85 -11.66 10.05 -13.75
N GLU A 86 -12.40 9.09 -14.34
CA GLU A 86 -12.22 8.61 -15.72
C GLU A 86 -12.57 9.67 -16.78
N ASP A 87 -13.51 10.60 -16.44
CA ASP A 87 -14.08 11.57 -17.37
C ASP A 87 -13.35 12.93 -17.39
N ILE A 88 -12.30 13.11 -16.61
CA ILE A 88 -11.54 14.36 -16.61
C ILE A 88 -10.50 14.30 -17.71
N GLU A 89 -10.69 15.11 -18.76
CA GLU A 89 -9.65 15.39 -19.76
C GLU A 89 -8.31 15.60 -19.05
N GLU A 90 -7.30 14.89 -19.49
CA GLU A 90 -5.96 14.85 -18.89
C GLU A 90 -5.47 16.25 -18.54
N SER A 91 -5.66 16.65 -17.31
CA SER A 91 -4.91 17.78 -16.78
C SER A 91 -3.46 17.32 -16.58
N ILE A 92 -2.69 17.73 -17.46
CA ILE A 92 -1.31 17.52 -17.90
C ILE A 92 -0.23 17.40 -16.80
N ASN A 93 -0.53 17.27 -15.51
CA ASN A 93 0.49 17.21 -14.45
C ASN A 93 0.14 16.25 -13.32
N TYR A 94 0.00 14.96 -13.64
CA TYR A 94 0.08 13.97 -12.58
C TYR A 94 1.54 13.80 -12.17
N LYS A 95 1.83 14.19 -10.94
CA LYS A 95 3.17 14.05 -10.38
C LYS A 95 3.44 12.62 -9.92
N ASP A 96 2.36 11.89 -9.55
CA ASP A 96 2.43 10.49 -9.15
C ASP A 96 2.38 9.58 -10.38
N LYS A 97 3.45 8.82 -10.63
CA LYS A 97 3.55 7.95 -11.80
C LYS A 97 4.59 6.86 -11.65
N PHE A 98 4.40 5.78 -12.37
CA PHE A 98 5.48 4.82 -12.60
C PHE A 98 6.48 5.39 -13.61
N VAL A 99 7.74 5.45 -13.24
CA VAL A 99 8.84 5.86 -14.13
C VAL A 99 9.23 4.68 -15.02
N ASN A 100 9.19 3.49 -14.46
CA ASN A 100 9.38 2.19 -15.10
C ASN A 100 8.87 1.08 -14.19
N GLN A 101 8.99 -0.19 -14.58
CA GLN A 101 8.52 -1.34 -13.82
C GLN A 101 9.11 -1.46 -12.39
N LYS A 102 10.16 -0.70 -12.05
CA LYS A 102 10.85 -0.74 -10.75
C LYS A 102 10.87 0.58 -10.00
N GLN A 103 10.42 1.65 -10.62
CA GLN A 103 10.52 2.99 -10.03
C GLN A 103 9.18 3.72 -10.07
N PHE A 104 8.85 4.32 -8.95
CA PHE A 104 7.63 5.11 -8.77
C PHE A 104 7.98 6.50 -8.24
N GLN A 105 7.48 7.54 -8.89
CA GLN A 105 7.56 8.92 -8.42
C GLN A 105 6.28 9.26 -7.67
N TRP A 106 6.41 9.82 -6.48
CA TRP A 106 5.30 10.22 -5.63
C TRP A 106 5.51 11.60 -5.04
N GLU A 107 4.43 12.35 -4.86
CA GLU A 107 4.44 13.65 -4.20
C GLU A 107 3.70 13.57 -2.88
N SER A 108 4.35 14.05 -1.80
CA SER A 108 3.74 14.07 -0.49
C SER A 108 2.57 15.05 -0.41
N PRO A 109 1.64 14.88 0.56
CA PRO A 109 0.64 15.91 0.83
C PRO A 109 1.29 17.27 1.09
N ASN A 110 0.66 18.35 0.62
CA ASN A 110 1.14 19.74 0.79
C ASN A 110 1.40 20.15 2.24
N SER A 111 0.85 19.45 3.22
CA SER A 111 1.12 19.69 4.65
C SER A 111 2.42 19.07 5.15
N THR A 112 3.05 18.16 4.37
CA THR A 112 4.25 17.43 4.79
C THR A 112 5.51 18.22 4.40
N LYS A 113 6.34 18.56 5.40
CA LYS A 113 7.64 19.21 5.20
C LYS A 113 8.75 18.17 5.29
N VAL A 114 9.83 18.36 4.56
CA VAL A 114 10.98 17.44 4.55
C VAL A 114 11.64 17.33 5.93
N ASP A 115 11.65 18.39 6.71
CA ASP A 115 12.24 18.45 8.06
C ASP A 115 11.32 17.92 9.17
N SER A 116 10.06 17.59 8.85
CA SER A 116 9.15 16.91 9.79
C SER A 116 9.53 15.44 9.97
N ASP A 117 9.16 14.82 11.11
CA ASP A 117 9.38 13.38 11.34
C ASP A 117 8.80 12.54 10.21
N ARG A 118 7.56 12.85 9.82
CA ARG A 118 6.90 12.16 8.69
C ARG A 118 7.63 12.37 7.36
N GLY A 119 8.09 13.58 7.08
CA GLY A 119 8.83 13.87 5.85
C GLY A 119 10.16 13.10 5.80
N ARG A 120 10.91 13.10 6.91
CA ARG A 120 12.14 12.30 7.02
C ARG A 120 11.88 10.81 6.87
N ASP A 121 10.83 10.30 7.52
CA ASP A 121 10.47 8.88 7.41
C ASP A 121 10.13 8.47 5.99
N LEU A 122 9.41 9.30 5.25
CA LEU A 122 9.03 9.01 3.86
C LEU A 122 10.19 9.17 2.88
N ALA A 123 11.01 10.22 3.05
CA ALA A 123 12.12 10.52 2.15
C ALA A 123 13.38 9.69 2.41
N GLN A 124 13.52 9.11 3.61
CA GLN A 124 14.69 8.36 4.06
C GLN A 124 14.29 7.09 4.82
N ASN A 125 13.23 6.42 4.34
CA ASN A 125 12.58 5.33 5.06
C ASN A 125 13.54 4.20 5.46
N LYS A 126 14.45 3.83 4.59
CA LYS A 126 15.42 2.75 4.83
C LYS A 126 16.38 3.10 5.98
N VAL A 127 16.87 4.34 6.02
CA VAL A 127 17.78 4.81 7.07
C VAL A 127 17.04 4.89 8.41
N ASN A 128 15.77 5.29 8.39
CA ASN A 128 14.94 5.45 9.59
C ASN A 128 14.23 4.15 10.00
N GLY A 129 14.55 3.01 9.38
CA GLY A 129 13.95 1.72 9.71
C GLY A 129 12.43 1.66 9.46
N LYS A 130 11.93 2.39 8.47
CA LYS A 130 10.52 2.43 8.09
C LYS A 130 10.28 1.61 6.84
N THR A 131 9.22 0.83 6.83
CA THR A 131 8.76 0.09 5.66
C THR A 131 7.66 0.87 4.95
N ILE A 132 7.82 1.09 3.65
CA ILE A 132 6.79 1.74 2.82
C ILE A 132 6.07 0.68 2.01
N HIS A 133 4.75 0.66 2.09
CA HIS A 133 3.85 -0.17 1.28
C HIS A 133 3.08 0.70 0.30
N LEU A 134 3.18 0.40 -1.00
CA LEU A 134 2.49 1.14 -2.05
C LEU A 134 1.21 0.43 -2.47
N PHE A 135 0.11 1.18 -2.47
CA PHE A 135 -1.21 0.79 -2.96
C PHE A 135 -1.61 1.82 -4.03
N VAL A 136 -1.75 1.39 -5.25
CA VAL A 136 -2.00 2.27 -6.39
C VAL A 136 -3.27 1.83 -7.11
N ARG A 137 -4.08 2.80 -7.54
CA ARG A 137 -5.16 2.57 -8.51
C ARG A 137 -5.10 3.61 -9.61
N LYS A 138 -5.49 3.21 -10.82
CA LYS A 138 -5.46 4.12 -11.98
C LYS A 138 -6.49 5.22 -11.79
N TYR A 139 -7.74 4.88 -11.57
CA TYR A 139 -8.85 5.82 -11.35
C TYR A 139 -9.45 5.60 -9.96
N LYS A 140 -9.87 6.70 -9.31
CA LYS A 140 -10.60 6.62 -8.06
C LYS A 140 -11.98 6.03 -8.27
N THR A 141 -12.66 6.44 -9.34
CA THR A 141 -14.03 6.06 -9.66
C THR A 141 -14.13 5.74 -11.15
N VAL A 142 -14.80 4.63 -11.46
CA VAL A 142 -15.15 4.21 -12.82
C VAL A 142 -16.63 3.88 -12.83
N ASN A 143 -17.43 4.49 -13.71
CA ASN A 143 -18.88 4.29 -13.78
C ASN A 143 -19.59 4.45 -12.39
N ASN A 144 -19.21 5.46 -11.63
CA ASN A 144 -19.67 5.72 -10.25
C ASN A 144 -19.34 4.62 -9.22
N VAL A 145 -18.46 3.68 -9.54
CA VAL A 145 -17.99 2.63 -8.63
C VAL A 145 -16.58 2.95 -8.17
N THR A 146 -16.38 3.08 -6.86
CA THR A 146 -15.05 3.27 -6.27
C THR A 146 -14.18 2.06 -6.53
N GLN A 147 -13.03 2.28 -7.15
CA GLN A 147 -12.08 1.24 -7.50
C GLN A 147 -11.22 0.82 -6.30
N ARG A 148 -10.76 -0.42 -6.31
CA ARG A 148 -9.83 -0.97 -5.32
C ARG A 148 -8.41 -0.53 -5.67
N TYR A 149 -7.51 -0.66 -4.70
CA TYR A 149 -6.08 -0.41 -4.91
C TYR A 149 -5.35 -1.71 -5.15
N THR A 150 -4.48 -1.73 -6.12
CA THR A 150 -3.54 -2.83 -6.31
C THR A 150 -2.36 -2.66 -5.37
N TYR A 151 -2.00 -3.68 -4.61
CA TYR A 151 -0.81 -3.68 -3.76
C TYR A 151 0.44 -3.88 -4.61
N ILE A 152 1.25 -2.85 -4.74
CA ILE A 152 2.49 -2.86 -5.56
C ILE A 152 3.68 -3.44 -4.80
N GLY A 153 3.55 -3.60 -3.49
CA GLY A 153 4.61 -4.12 -2.65
C GLY A 153 5.36 -3.04 -1.87
N ARG A 154 6.54 -3.42 -1.36
CA ARG A 154 7.40 -2.52 -0.60
C ARG A 154 8.27 -1.66 -1.52
N ALA A 155 8.59 -0.47 -1.02
CA ALA A 155 9.44 0.47 -1.75
C ALA A 155 10.41 1.21 -0.83
N ASN A 156 11.53 1.63 -1.40
CA ASN A 156 12.57 2.39 -0.72
C ASN A 156 12.82 3.70 -1.44
N ALA A 157 12.83 4.80 -0.71
CA ALA A 157 13.20 6.11 -1.25
C ALA A 157 14.66 6.08 -1.73
N ILE A 158 14.90 6.48 -2.98
CA ILE A 158 16.25 6.56 -3.58
C ILE A 158 16.69 8.00 -3.80
N SER A 159 15.75 8.91 -3.98
CA SER A 159 16.00 10.34 -4.05
C SER A 159 14.76 11.13 -3.67
N TYR A 160 14.94 12.37 -3.26
CA TYR A 160 13.85 13.31 -3.05
C TYR A 160 14.29 14.73 -3.42
N ARG A 161 13.33 15.57 -3.76
CA ARG A 161 13.51 16.99 -4.03
C ARG A 161 12.32 17.80 -3.53
N ASN A 162 12.48 19.11 -3.49
CA ASN A 162 11.53 20.07 -2.94
C ASN A 162 11.33 19.91 -1.42
N GLU A 163 10.93 20.99 -0.79
CA GLU A 163 10.72 21.00 0.65
C GLU A 163 9.26 20.79 1.05
N LYS A 164 8.33 21.21 0.17
CA LYS A 164 6.88 21.19 0.44
C LYS A 164 6.08 21.49 -0.85
N PRO A 165 5.37 20.53 -1.39
CA PRO A 165 5.40 19.11 -1.10
C PRO A 165 6.75 18.48 -1.44
N ILE A 166 7.05 17.35 -0.83
CA ILE A 166 8.27 16.58 -1.12
C ILE A 166 7.98 15.67 -2.30
N GLU A 167 8.78 15.76 -3.35
CA GLU A 167 8.73 14.81 -4.45
C GLU A 167 9.76 13.70 -4.17
N ILE A 168 9.30 12.47 -4.07
CA ILE A 168 10.12 11.30 -3.69
C ILE A 168 10.11 10.30 -4.84
N GLN A 169 11.30 9.81 -5.18
CA GLN A 169 11.44 8.69 -6.09
C GLN A 169 11.67 7.41 -5.29
N TYR A 170 10.78 6.45 -5.44
CA TYR A 170 10.84 5.15 -4.81
C TYR A 170 11.35 4.08 -5.76
N GLN A 171 12.24 3.21 -5.25
CA GLN A 171 12.63 1.96 -5.86
C GLN A 171 11.75 0.85 -5.30
N LEU A 172 11.02 0.15 -6.15
CA LEU A 172 10.22 -1.02 -5.77
C LEU A 172 11.13 -2.21 -5.47
N GLU A 173 10.82 -2.96 -4.43
CA GLU A 173 11.53 -4.21 -4.10
C GLU A 173 11.28 -5.28 -5.18
N ASN A 174 10.03 -5.38 -5.63
CA ASN A 174 9.65 -6.31 -6.69
C ASN A 174 9.44 -5.58 -8.02
N LYS A 175 9.94 -6.18 -9.09
CA LYS A 175 9.69 -5.67 -10.45
C LYS A 175 8.25 -5.98 -10.84
N MET A 176 7.49 -4.96 -11.24
CA MET A 176 6.12 -5.15 -11.72
C MET A 176 6.09 -6.02 -12.99
N PRO A 177 5.08 -6.91 -13.10
CA PRO A 177 4.76 -7.54 -14.37
C PRO A 177 4.49 -6.50 -15.45
N ILE A 178 4.88 -6.80 -16.69
CA ILE A 178 4.76 -5.82 -17.79
C ILE A 178 3.30 -5.45 -18.08
N ASP A 179 2.41 -6.41 -18.01
CA ASP A 179 0.97 -6.20 -18.28
C ASP A 179 0.37 -5.23 -17.26
N LEU A 180 0.68 -5.43 -15.96
CA LEU A 180 0.24 -4.53 -14.89
C LEU A 180 0.86 -3.13 -15.02
N TYR A 181 2.11 -3.04 -15.40
CA TYR A 181 2.77 -1.74 -15.65
C TYR A 181 2.07 -0.98 -16.79
N GLN A 182 1.73 -1.66 -17.89
CA GLN A 182 1.03 -1.07 -19.03
C GLN A 182 -0.38 -0.58 -18.66
N GLU A 183 -1.07 -1.28 -17.76
CA GLU A 183 -2.38 -0.86 -17.26
C GLU A 183 -2.32 0.50 -16.54
N PHE A 184 -1.24 0.76 -15.80
CA PHE A 184 -1.04 2.02 -15.07
C PHE A 184 -0.39 3.13 -15.90
N GLU A 185 0.15 2.82 -17.09
CA GLU A 185 0.65 3.87 -17.99
C GLU A 185 -0.51 4.77 -18.46
N PRO A 186 -0.26 6.07 -18.62
CA PRO A 186 -1.23 6.93 -19.30
C PRO A 186 -1.47 6.40 -20.71
N GLU A 187 -2.72 6.39 -21.15
CA GLU A 187 -3.06 6.05 -22.52
C GLU A 187 -2.30 6.98 -23.46
N LYS A 188 -1.44 6.43 -24.29
CA LYS A 188 -0.79 7.20 -25.33
C LYS A 188 -1.87 7.60 -26.33
N LEU A 189 -2.24 8.88 -26.35
CA LEU A 189 -3.04 9.41 -27.43
C LEU A 189 -2.32 9.14 -28.74
N VAL A 190 -2.84 8.18 -29.51
CA VAL A 190 -2.39 7.94 -30.88
C VAL A 190 -3.07 9.03 -31.72
N PHE A 191 -2.32 10.08 -32.04
CA PHE A 191 -2.71 11.10 -33.01
C PHE A 191 -2.48 10.59 -34.43
#